data_5895bcea16362ed36cfc30ee0ff0b3b0
#
_entry.id   5895bcea16362ed36cfc30ee0ff0b3b0
#
_cell.length_a   1.000
_cell.length_b   1.000
_cell.length_c   1.000
_cell.angle_alpha   90.00
_cell.angle_beta   90.00
_cell.angle_gamma   90.00
#
_symmetry.space_group_name_H-M   'P 1'
#
loop_
_entity.id
_entity.type
_entity.pdbx_description
1 polymer ?
#
loop_
_entity_poly.entity_id
_entity_poly.type
_entity_poly.pdbx_seq_one_letter_code
_entity_poly.pdbx_strand_id
1 'polypeptide(L)'
;MHARDNRRMHALLAAALAEVAPLIADRGWIAPAPATIAAAERLLALVEKLPRSPAVQAEPEGTISFEWEAADHGWLTLSVDDIGQLTHSAVLDEDEFTQAEAFEDELPDWAATLLARLMAVGH
;
A
#
# COMPACT_ATOMS: atom_id res chain seq x y z
N MET A 1 -11.17 10.77 17.19
CA MET A 1 -10.28 11.22 16.16
C MET A 1 -9.68 10.09 15.34
N HIS A 2 -9.13 9.10 16.00
CA HIS A 2 -8.60 7.93 15.27
C HIS A 2 -9.68 7.19 14.50
N ALA A 3 -10.90 7.16 15.02
CA ALA A 3 -12.00 6.49 14.33
C ALA A 3 -12.34 7.13 12.99
N ARG A 4 -12.19 8.46 12.87
CA ARG A 4 -12.47 9.16 11.62
C ARG A 4 -11.40 8.85 10.57
N ASP A 5 -10.13 8.80 10.98
CA ASP A 5 -9.03 8.47 10.07
C ASP A 5 -9.12 7.00 9.62
N ASN A 6 -9.47 6.09 10.54
CA ASN A 6 -9.69 4.69 10.22
C ASN A 6 -10.78 4.53 9.17
N ARG A 7 -11.89 5.25 9.31
CA ARG A 7 -12.99 5.16 8.35
C ARG A 7 -12.56 5.62 6.97
N ARG A 8 -11.73 6.66 6.89
CA ARG A 8 -11.24 7.17 5.62
C ARG A 8 -10.34 6.17 4.92
N MET A 9 -9.43 5.55 5.68
CA MET A 9 -8.54 4.53 5.13
C MET A 9 -9.31 3.28 4.71
N HIS A 10 -10.25 2.85 5.53
CA HIS A 10 -11.12 1.73 5.16
C HIS A 10 -11.93 2.03 3.91
N ALA A 11 -12.37 3.28 3.75
CA ALA A 11 -13.09 3.71 2.55
C ALA A 11 -12.22 3.64 1.30
N LEU A 12 -10.93 3.99 1.42
CA LEU A 12 -9.99 3.89 0.31
C LEU A 12 -9.81 2.43 -0.13
N LEU A 13 -9.68 1.53 0.82
CA LEU A 13 -9.55 0.11 0.51
C LEU A 13 -10.84 -0.44 -0.10
N ALA A 14 -11.99 -0.09 0.47
CA ALA A 14 -13.29 -0.53 -0.06
C ALA A 14 -13.50 -0.03 -1.49
N ALA A 15 -13.12 1.23 -1.76
CA ALA A 15 -13.23 1.79 -3.11
C ALA A 15 -12.32 1.06 -4.09
N ALA A 16 -11.10 0.73 -3.68
CA ALA A 16 -10.18 -0.01 -4.54
C ALA A 16 -10.72 -1.39 -4.90
N LEU A 17 -11.32 -2.08 -3.93
CA LEU A 17 -11.92 -3.39 -4.16
C LEU A 17 -13.14 -3.29 -5.06
N ALA A 18 -13.95 -2.25 -4.90
CA ALA A 18 -15.12 -2.03 -5.74
C ALA A 18 -14.73 -1.73 -7.19
N GLU A 19 -13.66 -0.97 -7.40
CA GLU A 19 -13.18 -0.64 -8.74
C GLU A 19 -12.72 -1.87 -9.51
N VAL A 20 -12.17 -2.86 -8.84
CA VAL A 20 -11.61 -4.02 -9.49
C VAL A 20 -12.67 -5.10 -9.78
N ALA A 21 -13.82 -5.05 -9.12
CA ALA A 21 -14.86 -6.08 -9.28
C ALA A 21 -15.27 -6.32 -10.74
N PRO A 22 -15.54 -5.28 -11.56
CA PRO A 22 -15.86 -5.51 -12.97
C PRO A 22 -14.70 -6.12 -13.76
N LEU A 23 -13.46 -5.79 -13.40
CA LEU A 23 -12.28 -6.30 -14.08
C LEU A 23 -12.06 -7.78 -13.77
N ILE A 24 -12.40 -8.22 -12.56
CA ILE A 24 -12.38 -9.63 -12.19
C ILE A 24 -13.38 -10.39 -13.06
N ALA A 25 -14.59 -9.87 -13.21
CA ALA A 25 -15.63 -10.53 -14.00
C ALA A 25 -15.32 -10.52 -15.51
N ASP A 26 -14.85 -9.39 -16.03
CA ASP A 26 -14.76 -9.19 -17.48
C ASP A 26 -13.36 -9.36 -18.07
N ARG A 27 -12.32 -9.17 -17.26
CA ARG A 27 -10.93 -9.16 -17.74
C ARG A 27 -10.08 -10.25 -17.15
N GLY A 28 -10.66 -11.12 -16.32
CA GLY A 28 -9.92 -12.22 -15.71
C GLY A 28 -8.91 -11.81 -14.67
N TRP A 29 -9.07 -10.64 -14.06
CA TRP A 29 -8.22 -10.22 -12.94
C TRP A 29 -8.46 -11.14 -11.75
N ILE A 30 -7.42 -11.34 -10.97
CA ILE A 30 -7.52 -12.18 -9.77
C ILE A 30 -8.02 -11.34 -8.61
N ALA A 31 -9.08 -11.81 -7.95
CA ALA A 31 -9.62 -11.14 -6.77
C ALA A 31 -8.61 -11.24 -5.61
N PRO A 32 -8.40 -10.16 -4.84
CA PRO A 32 -7.57 -10.27 -3.64
C PRO A 32 -8.11 -11.31 -2.68
N ALA A 33 -7.23 -12.18 -2.19
CA ALA A 33 -7.61 -13.21 -1.23
C ALA A 33 -7.94 -12.58 0.13
N PRO A 34 -8.73 -13.27 1.00
CA PRO A 34 -8.99 -12.76 2.35
C PRO A 34 -7.72 -12.45 3.13
N ALA A 35 -6.67 -13.25 2.97
CA ALA A 35 -5.38 -13.01 3.63
C ALA A 35 -4.74 -11.71 3.12
N THR A 36 -4.85 -11.42 1.84
CA THR A 36 -4.33 -10.18 1.26
C THR A 36 -5.09 -8.97 1.79
N ILE A 37 -6.41 -9.07 1.86
CA ILE A 37 -7.25 -8.00 2.39
C ILE A 37 -6.91 -7.74 3.86
N ALA A 38 -6.74 -8.80 4.65
CA ALA A 38 -6.37 -8.67 6.06
C ALA A 38 -4.99 -8.00 6.21
N ALA A 39 -4.03 -8.36 5.36
CA ALA A 39 -2.71 -7.72 5.36
C ALA A 39 -2.82 -6.23 5.00
N ALA A 40 -3.66 -5.90 4.02
CA ALA A 40 -3.90 -4.51 3.63
C ALA A 40 -4.51 -3.70 4.78
N GLU A 41 -5.44 -4.29 5.52
CA GLU A 41 -6.03 -3.63 6.68
C GLU A 41 -4.99 -3.36 7.77
N ARG A 42 -4.11 -4.33 8.03
CA ARG A 42 -3.01 -4.14 8.98
C ARG A 42 -2.07 -3.04 8.53
N LEU A 43 -1.72 -3.02 7.25
CA LEU A 43 -0.85 -1.98 6.70
C LEU A 43 -1.50 -0.60 6.80
N LEU A 44 -2.79 -0.50 6.49
CA LEU A 44 -3.52 0.76 6.65
C LEU A 44 -3.44 1.29 8.08
N ALA A 45 -3.62 0.41 9.07
CA ALA A 45 -3.54 0.80 10.47
C ALA A 45 -2.17 1.37 10.82
N LEU A 46 -1.11 0.83 10.22
CA LEU A 46 0.25 1.30 10.48
C LEU A 46 0.54 2.64 9.80
N VAL A 47 -0.02 2.89 8.61
CA VAL A 47 0.29 4.10 7.85
C VAL A 47 -0.72 5.22 8.05
N GLU A 48 -1.82 4.99 8.75
CA GLU A 48 -2.85 6.02 8.97
C GLU A 48 -2.33 7.21 9.76
N LYS A 49 -1.25 7.04 10.52
CA LYS A 49 -0.64 8.10 11.33
C LYS A 49 0.29 9.00 10.54
N LEU A 50 0.58 8.64 9.30
CA LEU A 50 1.49 9.41 8.46
C LEU A 50 0.83 10.68 7.96
N PRO A 51 1.62 11.75 7.72
CA PRO A 51 1.08 13.03 7.26
C PRO A 51 0.35 12.97 5.94
N ARG A 52 0.69 12.00 5.09
CA ARG A 52 0.06 11.86 3.77
C ARG A 52 -0.53 10.47 3.61
N SER A 53 -1.71 10.42 3.01
CA SER A 53 -2.40 9.17 2.72
C SER A 53 -1.92 8.59 1.40
N PRO A 54 -1.82 7.27 1.28
CA PRO A 54 -1.48 6.65 0.01
C PRO A 54 -2.68 6.58 -0.93
N ALA A 55 -2.42 6.40 -2.21
CA ALA A 55 -3.42 5.89 -3.13
C ALA A 55 -3.46 4.38 -2.94
N VAL A 56 -4.65 3.81 -2.84
CA VAL A 56 -4.84 2.37 -2.62
C VAL A 56 -5.46 1.77 -3.87
N GLN A 57 -4.89 0.67 -4.38
CA GLN A 57 -5.44 0.01 -5.55
C GLN A 57 -5.20 -1.50 -5.50
N ALA A 58 -6.14 -2.25 -6.09
CA ALA A 58 -5.97 -3.68 -6.29
C ALA A 58 -5.31 -3.90 -7.64
N GLU A 59 -4.40 -4.86 -7.71
CA GLU A 59 -3.64 -5.16 -8.91
C GLU A 59 -4.20 -6.37 -9.65
N PRO A 60 -3.88 -6.54 -10.94
CA PRO A 60 -4.41 -7.66 -11.73
C PRO A 60 -4.11 -9.04 -11.15
N GLU A 61 -2.98 -9.19 -10.47
CA GLU A 61 -2.56 -10.47 -9.89
C GLU A 61 -3.12 -10.75 -8.51
N GLY A 62 -3.95 -9.85 -7.98
CA GLY A 62 -4.59 -10.06 -6.67
C GLY A 62 -3.87 -9.45 -5.47
N THR A 63 -2.78 -8.72 -5.70
CA THR A 63 -2.14 -7.97 -4.63
C THR A 63 -2.85 -6.64 -4.41
N ILE A 64 -2.58 -5.99 -3.28
CA ILE A 64 -3.11 -4.66 -2.98
C ILE A 64 -1.92 -3.73 -2.75
N SER A 65 -1.92 -2.62 -3.47
CA SER A 65 -0.82 -1.66 -3.47
C SER A 65 -1.19 -0.34 -2.83
N PHE A 66 -0.22 0.25 -2.17
CA PHE A 66 -0.31 1.55 -1.50
C PHE A 66 0.79 2.42 -2.09
N GLU A 67 0.42 3.51 -2.74
CA GLU A 67 1.38 4.35 -3.43
C GLU A 67 1.39 5.77 -2.90
N TRP A 68 2.60 6.30 -2.71
CA TRP A 68 2.82 7.70 -2.37
C TRP A 68 3.71 8.32 -3.44
N GLU A 69 3.39 9.54 -3.83
CA GLU A 69 4.24 10.31 -4.73
C GLU A 69 4.91 11.43 -3.95
N ALA A 70 6.13 11.74 -4.30
CA ALA A 70 6.93 12.78 -3.66
C ALA A 70 7.31 13.85 -4.68
N ALA A 71 6.33 14.38 -5.40
CA ALA A 71 6.49 15.40 -6.44
C ALA A 71 7.63 15.02 -7.41
N ASP A 72 8.66 15.84 -7.52
CA ASP A 72 9.79 15.59 -8.41
C ASP A 72 10.81 14.60 -7.84
N HIS A 73 10.64 14.17 -6.59
CA HIS A 73 11.60 13.29 -5.92
C HIS A 73 11.36 11.80 -6.19
N GLY A 74 10.17 11.44 -6.67
CA GLY A 74 9.89 10.05 -7.01
C GLY A 74 8.60 9.50 -6.42
N TRP A 75 8.62 8.22 -6.10
CA TRP A 75 7.43 7.53 -5.59
C TRP A 75 7.86 6.31 -4.77
N LEU A 76 6.91 5.82 -3.97
CA LEU A 76 7.07 4.59 -3.18
C LEU A 76 5.78 3.80 -3.27
N THR A 77 5.88 2.53 -3.59
CA THR A 77 4.75 1.59 -3.60
C THR A 77 5.04 0.46 -2.61
N LEU A 78 4.09 0.20 -1.73
CA LEU A 78 4.10 -0.97 -0.86
C LEU A 78 2.97 -1.88 -1.30
N SER A 79 3.26 -3.16 -1.51
CA SER A 79 2.26 -4.14 -1.95
C SER A 79 2.23 -5.32 -1.00
N VAL A 80 1.02 -5.81 -0.70
CA VAL A 80 0.83 -6.99 0.15
C VAL A 80 0.19 -8.10 -0.67
N ASP A 81 0.53 -9.35 -0.34
CA ASP A 81 0.04 -10.54 -1.03
C ASP A 81 -0.61 -11.54 -0.06
N ASP A 82 -0.97 -12.71 -0.57
CA ASP A 82 -1.67 -13.74 0.20
C ASP A 82 -0.74 -14.68 0.98
N ILE A 83 0.57 -14.56 0.79
CA ILE A 83 1.54 -15.38 1.50
C ILE A 83 2.28 -14.62 2.60
N GLY A 84 1.76 -13.46 2.98
CA GLY A 84 2.31 -12.69 4.09
C GLY A 84 3.56 -11.91 3.77
N GLN A 85 3.78 -11.55 2.52
CA GLN A 85 4.92 -10.72 2.12
C GLN A 85 4.49 -9.29 1.85
N LEU A 86 5.37 -8.36 2.16
CA LEU A 86 5.26 -6.97 1.77
C LEU A 86 6.42 -6.68 0.83
N THR A 87 6.07 -6.23 -0.37
CA THR A 87 7.04 -5.83 -1.37
C THR A 87 7.07 -4.33 -1.45
N HIS A 88 8.26 -3.74 -1.45
CA HIS A 88 8.37 -2.31 -1.72
C HIS A 88 9.03 -2.11 -3.09
N SER A 89 8.65 -1.03 -3.74
CA SER A 89 9.28 -0.57 -4.95
C SER A 89 9.30 0.94 -4.88
N ALA A 90 10.47 1.53 -4.97
CA ALA A 90 10.60 2.97 -4.81
C ALA A 90 11.65 3.55 -5.74
N VAL A 91 11.38 4.76 -6.20
CA VAL A 91 12.38 5.61 -6.83
C VAL A 91 12.35 6.91 -6.04
N LEU A 92 13.45 7.22 -5.36
CA LEU A 92 13.59 8.44 -4.58
C LEU A 92 14.88 9.13 -5.00
N ASP A 93 14.73 10.27 -5.64
CA ASP A 93 15.81 11.00 -6.29
C ASP A 93 16.49 10.11 -7.34
N GLU A 94 17.76 9.75 -7.16
CA GLU A 94 18.46 8.88 -8.10
C GLU A 94 18.54 7.43 -7.64
N ASP A 95 17.97 7.13 -6.47
CA ASP A 95 18.06 5.80 -5.88
C ASP A 95 16.82 4.96 -6.22
N GLU A 96 17.05 3.70 -6.54
CA GLU A 96 15.98 2.74 -6.79
C GLU A 96 16.05 1.62 -5.75
N PHE A 97 14.91 1.22 -5.24
CA PHE A 97 14.79 0.17 -4.22
C PHE A 97 13.71 -0.81 -4.63
N THR A 98 14.00 -2.10 -4.51
CA THR A 98 12.99 -3.14 -4.69
C THR A 98 13.37 -4.30 -3.77
N GLN A 99 12.44 -4.70 -2.90
CA GLN A 99 12.68 -5.78 -1.95
C GLN A 99 11.37 -6.31 -1.43
N ALA A 100 11.35 -7.59 -1.07
CA ALA A 100 10.21 -8.22 -0.44
C ALA A 100 10.64 -8.79 0.91
N GLU A 101 9.79 -8.63 1.92
CA GLU A 101 10.04 -9.15 3.25
C GLU A 101 8.75 -9.65 3.89
N ALA A 102 8.86 -10.52 4.86
CA ALA A 102 7.71 -10.99 5.62
C ALA A 102 7.04 -9.81 6.34
N PHE A 103 5.72 -9.78 6.31
CA PHE A 103 4.93 -8.74 6.96
C PHE A 103 3.92 -9.38 7.89
N GLU A 104 3.98 -9.05 9.16
CA GLU A 104 3.02 -9.49 10.17
C GLU A 104 2.33 -8.30 10.80
N ASP A 105 2.84 -7.82 11.94
CA ASP A 105 2.21 -6.77 12.70
C ASP A 105 2.93 -5.42 12.64
N GLU A 106 4.15 -5.39 12.16
CA GLU A 106 4.97 -4.19 12.13
C GLU A 106 5.57 -3.98 10.75
N LEU A 107 5.81 -2.72 10.40
CA LEU A 107 6.53 -2.41 9.17
C LEU A 107 7.96 -2.90 9.27
N PRO A 108 8.48 -3.58 8.25
CA PRO A 108 9.91 -3.86 8.18
C PRO A 108 10.72 -2.56 8.28
N ASP A 109 11.91 -2.64 8.85
CA ASP A 109 12.74 -1.45 9.09
C ASP A 109 13.00 -0.65 7.82
N TRP A 110 13.26 -1.33 6.70
CA TRP A 110 13.53 -0.62 5.45
C TRP A 110 12.29 0.12 4.95
N ALA A 111 11.09 -0.46 5.09
CA ALA A 111 9.86 0.20 4.68
C ALA A 111 9.60 1.44 5.52
N ALA A 112 9.81 1.34 6.82
CA ALA A 112 9.66 2.48 7.73
C ALA A 112 10.67 3.58 7.37
N THR A 113 11.90 3.21 7.06
CA THR A 113 12.94 4.16 6.66
C THR A 113 12.57 4.87 5.35
N LEU A 114 12.11 4.13 4.36
CA LEU A 114 11.72 4.72 3.07
C LEU A 114 10.51 5.65 3.22
N LEU A 115 9.53 5.26 4.03
CA LEU A 115 8.38 6.11 4.30
C LEU A 115 8.79 7.41 5.00
N ALA A 116 9.69 7.32 5.97
CA ALA A 116 10.20 8.51 6.66
C ALA A 116 10.94 9.43 5.68
N ARG A 117 11.76 8.87 4.80
CA ARG A 117 12.46 9.63 3.77
C ARG A 117 11.48 10.32 2.82
N LEU A 118 10.44 9.60 2.39
CA LEU A 118 9.42 10.13 1.50
C LEU A 118 8.66 11.28 2.16
N MET A 119 8.28 11.13 3.42
CA MET A 119 7.55 12.19 4.15
C MET A 119 8.41 13.45 4.30
N ALA A 120 9.72 13.28 4.44
CA ALA A 120 10.65 14.41 4.58
C ALA A 120 10.79 15.20 3.28
N VAL A 121 10.76 14.54 2.11
CA VAL A 121 10.97 15.20 0.81
C VAL A 121 9.66 15.56 0.11
N GLY A 122 8.54 15.11 0.61
CA GLY A 122 7.24 15.30 -0.04
C GLY A 122 6.57 16.64 0.22
N HIS A 123 7.28 17.60 0.75
CA HIS A 123 6.71 18.92 1.09
C HIS A 123 6.79 19.90 -0.06
#